data_5951483836fd3995bab92fd35abc54e5
#
_entry.id   5951483836fd3995bab92fd35abc54e5
#
_cell.length_a   1.000
_cell.length_b   1.000
_cell.length_c   1.000
_cell.angle_alpha   90.00
_cell.angle_beta   90.00
_cell.angle_gamma   90.00
#
_symmetry.space_group_name_H-M   'P 1'
#
loop_
_entity.id
_entity.type
_entity.pdbx_description
1 polymer ?
#
loop_
_entity_poly.entity_id
_entity_poly.type
_entity_poly.pdbx_seq_one_letter_code
_entity_poly.pdbx_strand_id
1 'polypeptide(L)'
;MPNKQIAVGARTKVLMDVETSYGVAPTTPGGVLLPINSFSLKPSRAKNTPGTLTGRYDPAEPFDGNLEVSGGVVVPVDARAFGHWLRAMFGAPATAGTGEPAAAPFTHVWKSNKDMPSLVMQATYGDIYGQFVGCKVSSLAMQAGGDGELTATVNMLGRDADYVDADYNAGAPSVAMKRFNNFQGSLLSGGAEIGVVTDCSLNIDFGLDSSIRKLGDKGRVYDLPQGVMAVTGSLTVF
;
A
#
# COMPACT_ATOMS: atom_id res chain seq x y z
N MET A 1 -35.28 5.80 -6.39
CA MET A 1 -33.85 5.73 -6.02
C MET A 1 -33.26 4.58 -6.80
N PRO A 2 -32.12 4.74 -7.50
CA PRO A 2 -31.47 3.60 -8.13
C PRO A 2 -31.14 2.57 -7.03
N ASN A 3 -31.36 1.29 -7.32
CA ASN A 3 -31.03 0.18 -6.42
C ASN A 3 -29.53 0.22 -6.15
N LYS A 4 -29.10 0.75 -5.01
CA LYS A 4 -27.68 0.68 -4.60
C LYS A 4 -27.32 -0.79 -4.47
N GLN A 5 -26.37 -1.24 -5.28
CA GLN A 5 -25.89 -2.61 -5.20
C GLN A 5 -25.17 -2.82 -3.86
N ILE A 6 -25.48 -3.93 -3.20
CA ILE A 6 -24.75 -4.33 -1.99
C ILE A 6 -23.30 -4.59 -2.39
N ALA A 7 -22.37 -3.98 -1.66
CA ALA A 7 -20.93 -4.19 -1.87
C ALA A 7 -20.59 -5.67 -1.61
N VAL A 8 -20.07 -6.35 -2.63
CA VAL A 8 -19.60 -7.73 -2.55
C VAL A 8 -18.07 -7.72 -2.68
N GLY A 9 -17.37 -8.28 -1.69
CA GLY A 9 -15.91 -8.28 -1.66
C GLY A 9 -15.25 -8.82 -2.93
N ALA A 10 -15.86 -9.81 -3.58
CA ALA A 10 -15.38 -10.36 -4.85
C ALA A 10 -15.39 -9.36 -6.03
N ARG A 11 -16.09 -8.24 -5.93
CA ARG A 11 -16.14 -7.18 -6.94
C ARG A 11 -15.27 -5.98 -6.59
N THR A 12 -14.59 -6.00 -5.45
CA THR A 12 -13.69 -4.94 -5.03
C THR A 12 -12.51 -4.87 -6.01
N LYS A 13 -12.28 -3.69 -6.55
CA LYS A 13 -11.11 -3.38 -7.38
C LYS A 13 -10.28 -2.36 -6.63
N VAL A 14 -8.95 -2.47 -6.74
CA VAL A 14 -8.03 -1.48 -6.19
C VAL A 14 -7.19 -0.91 -7.31
N LEU A 15 -7.27 0.41 -7.45
CA LEU A 15 -6.46 1.19 -8.36
C LEU A 15 -5.30 1.82 -7.58
N MET A 16 -4.11 1.84 -8.15
CA MET A 16 -2.94 2.56 -7.68
C MET A 16 -2.46 3.52 -8.76
N ASP A 17 -2.27 4.79 -8.40
CA ASP A 17 -1.64 5.81 -9.23
C ASP A 17 -0.55 6.55 -8.44
N VAL A 18 0.44 7.12 -9.14
CA VAL A 18 1.53 7.88 -8.54
C VAL A 18 1.18 9.35 -8.56
N GLU A 19 1.24 10.01 -7.41
CA GLU A 19 1.03 11.45 -7.31
C GLU A 19 2.21 12.24 -7.87
N THR A 20 1.91 13.40 -8.46
CA THR A 20 2.93 14.38 -8.88
C THR A 20 3.26 15.37 -7.75
N SER A 21 2.32 15.57 -6.82
CA SER A 21 2.48 16.38 -5.62
C SER A 21 1.83 15.66 -4.45
N TYR A 22 2.51 15.60 -3.31
CA TYR A 22 2.05 14.88 -2.13
C TYR A 22 0.63 15.28 -1.71
N GLY A 23 -0.24 14.28 -1.60
CA GLY A 23 -1.62 14.44 -1.14
C GLY A 23 -2.54 15.16 -2.12
N VAL A 24 -2.18 15.22 -3.40
CA VAL A 24 -2.99 15.80 -4.46
C VAL A 24 -3.14 14.78 -5.60
N ALA A 25 -4.37 14.34 -5.81
CA ALA A 25 -4.67 13.45 -6.92
C ALA A 25 -4.35 14.13 -8.27
N PRO A 26 -3.67 13.45 -9.21
CA PRO A 26 -3.41 13.95 -10.54
C PRO A 26 -4.68 14.43 -11.27
N THR A 27 -4.60 15.57 -11.95
CA THR A 27 -5.71 16.11 -12.76
C THR A 27 -6.00 15.26 -14.01
N THR A 28 -4.99 14.55 -14.50
CA THR A 28 -5.14 13.55 -15.55
C THR A 28 -4.98 12.18 -14.89
N PRO A 29 -6.10 11.49 -14.58
CA PRO A 29 -6.04 10.20 -13.91
C PRO A 29 -5.29 9.17 -14.75
N GLY A 30 -4.34 8.51 -14.12
CA GLY A 30 -3.56 7.40 -14.66
C GLY A 30 -3.78 6.14 -13.85
N GLY A 31 -2.70 5.43 -13.57
CA GLY A 31 -2.67 4.27 -12.69
C GLY A 31 -3.12 2.98 -13.31
N VAL A 32 -3.12 1.94 -12.48
CA VAL A 32 -3.42 0.57 -12.86
C VAL A 32 -4.30 -0.11 -11.82
N LEU A 33 -5.15 -1.02 -12.27
CA LEU A 33 -5.90 -1.92 -11.39
C LEU A 33 -5.00 -3.10 -11.01
N LEU A 34 -4.75 -3.25 -9.71
CA LEU A 34 -3.87 -4.28 -9.17
C LEU A 34 -4.65 -5.44 -8.57
N PRO A 35 -4.20 -6.69 -8.75
CA PRO A 35 -4.73 -7.84 -8.04
C PRO A 35 -4.40 -7.73 -6.55
N ILE A 36 -5.39 -8.00 -5.71
CA ILE A 36 -5.27 -7.99 -4.26
C ILE A 36 -6.01 -9.18 -3.65
N ASN A 37 -5.59 -9.60 -2.46
CA ASN A 37 -6.30 -10.59 -1.65
C ASN A 37 -7.18 -9.90 -0.60
N SER A 38 -6.70 -8.78 -0.02
CA SER A 38 -7.50 -7.96 0.89
C SER A 38 -7.05 -6.50 0.88
N PHE A 39 -7.96 -5.60 1.29
CA PHE A 39 -7.72 -4.17 1.39
C PHE A 39 -8.37 -3.64 2.67
N SER A 40 -7.59 -3.04 3.57
CA SER A 40 -8.06 -2.54 4.87
C SER A 40 -7.72 -1.08 5.15
N LEU A 41 -7.20 -0.34 4.16
CA LEU A 41 -6.90 1.08 4.30
C LEU A 41 -8.19 1.86 4.61
N LYS A 42 -8.19 2.64 5.67
CA LYS A 42 -9.36 3.38 6.14
C LYS A 42 -8.96 4.65 6.88
N PRO A 43 -9.80 5.70 6.83
CA PRO A 43 -9.66 6.86 7.71
C PRO A 43 -10.15 6.52 9.11
N SER A 44 -9.49 7.10 10.12
CA SER A 44 -9.89 7.05 11.52
C SER A 44 -9.70 8.42 12.15
N ARG A 45 -10.67 8.84 12.98
CA ARG A 45 -10.60 10.09 13.72
C ARG A 45 -11.13 9.88 15.13
N ALA A 46 -10.29 10.18 16.11
CA ALA A 46 -10.70 10.11 17.52
C ALA A 46 -11.69 11.22 17.84
N LYS A 47 -12.65 10.93 18.71
CA LYS A 47 -13.47 11.93 19.40
C LYS A 47 -12.90 12.13 20.79
N ASN A 48 -12.44 13.35 21.08
CA ASN A 48 -11.85 13.71 22.36
C ASN A 48 -12.90 14.36 23.25
N THR A 49 -12.91 14.01 24.53
CA THR A 49 -13.78 14.64 25.53
C THR A 49 -13.00 15.76 26.21
N PRO A 50 -13.52 17.00 26.21
CA PRO A 50 -12.84 18.09 26.92
C PRO A 50 -12.91 17.89 28.42
N GLY A 51 -11.82 18.22 29.12
CA GLY A 51 -11.75 18.21 30.60
C GLY A 51 -12.33 19.47 31.24
N THR A 52 -13.14 20.26 30.52
CA THR A 52 -13.68 21.53 30.99
C THR A 52 -14.76 21.29 32.03
N LEU A 53 -14.61 21.90 33.20
CA LEU A 53 -15.60 21.91 34.26
C LEU A 53 -16.68 22.94 33.95
N THR A 54 -17.91 22.50 33.69
CA THR A 54 -19.05 23.36 33.32
C THR A 54 -20.01 23.59 34.48
N GLY A 55 -19.73 23.06 35.67
CA GLY A 55 -20.65 23.06 36.81
C GLY A 55 -21.84 22.12 36.64
N ARG A 56 -21.84 21.28 35.62
CA ARG A 56 -22.87 20.27 35.31
C ARG A 56 -22.30 18.86 35.48
N TYR A 57 -23.15 17.87 35.70
CA TYR A 57 -22.76 16.46 35.80
C TYR A 57 -22.65 15.77 34.42
N ASP A 58 -23.26 16.33 33.36
CA ASP A 58 -23.17 15.84 32.00
C ASP A 58 -21.85 16.26 31.35
N PRO A 59 -21.26 15.39 30.53
CA PRO A 59 -20.00 15.68 29.83
C PRO A 59 -20.19 16.82 28.82
N ALA A 60 -19.14 17.62 28.64
CA ALA A 60 -19.10 18.65 27.60
C ALA A 60 -19.06 18.00 26.19
N GLU A 61 -19.46 18.78 25.18
CA GLU A 61 -19.49 18.30 23.79
C GLU A 61 -18.10 17.84 23.33
N PRO A 62 -17.99 16.62 22.75
CA PRO A 62 -16.71 16.10 22.26
C PRO A 62 -16.24 16.85 21.02
N PHE A 63 -14.93 16.94 20.84
CA PHE A 63 -14.31 17.55 19.66
C PHE A 63 -13.47 16.55 18.87
N ASP A 64 -13.29 16.84 17.55
CA ASP A 64 -12.54 16.00 16.66
C ASP A 64 -11.04 16.01 16.94
N GLY A 65 -10.44 14.84 17.00
CA GLY A 65 -9.00 14.64 17.01
C GLY A 65 -8.37 14.68 15.61
N ASN A 66 -7.12 14.26 15.54
CA ASN A 66 -6.40 14.16 14.27
C ASN A 66 -6.99 13.08 13.36
N LEU A 67 -6.89 13.32 12.05
CA LEU A 67 -7.20 12.32 11.04
C LEU A 67 -5.99 11.41 10.85
N GLU A 68 -6.23 10.13 10.91
CA GLU A 68 -5.27 9.07 10.60
C GLU A 68 -5.82 8.22 9.47
N VAL A 69 -5.01 8.00 8.44
CA VAL A 69 -5.32 7.10 7.33
C VAL A 69 -4.29 5.99 7.35
N SER A 70 -4.70 4.78 7.67
CA SER A 70 -3.78 3.64 7.79
C SER A 70 -4.48 2.33 7.47
N GLY A 71 -3.70 1.34 7.09
CA GLY A 71 -4.18 -0.02 6.85
C GLY A 71 -3.22 -0.82 5.98
N GLY A 72 -3.56 -2.09 5.78
CA GLY A 72 -2.77 -3.03 4.99
C GLY A 72 -3.48 -3.45 3.72
N VAL A 73 -2.70 -3.79 2.73
CA VAL A 73 -3.13 -4.45 1.50
C VAL A 73 -2.38 -5.77 1.41
N VAL A 74 -3.10 -6.89 1.38
CA VAL A 74 -2.49 -8.20 1.12
C VAL A 74 -2.52 -8.44 -0.38
N VAL A 75 -1.35 -8.70 -0.94
CA VAL A 75 -1.15 -8.81 -2.38
C VAL A 75 -0.46 -10.12 -2.74
N PRO A 76 -0.81 -10.75 -3.86
CA PRO A 76 -0.05 -11.86 -4.38
C PRO A 76 1.34 -11.38 -4.83
N VAL A 77 2.38 -12.15 -4.51
CA VAL A 77 3.70 -11.92 -5.10
C VAL A 77 3.70 -12.60 -6.47
N ASP A 78 3.80 -11.80 -7.52
CA ASP A 78 3.73 -12.25 -8.89
C ASP A 78 4.76 -11.56 -9.80
N ALA A 79 4.98 -12.13 -10.98
CA ALA A 79 6.00 -11.64 -11.91
C ALA A 79 5.62 -10.34 -12.64
N ARG A 80 4.38 -9.84 -12.52
CA ARG A 80 3.88 -8.69 -13.30
C ARG A 80 3.36 -7.55 -12.43
N ALA A 81 2.45 -7.84 -11.50
CA ALA A 81 1.80 -6.80 -10.70
C ALA A 81 2.67 -6.35 -9.51
N PHE A 82 3.48 -7.25 -8.93
CA PHE A 82 4.31 -6.93 -7.76
C PHE A 82 5.36 -5.82 -8.04
N GLY A 83 5.78 -5.66 -9.30
CA GLY A 83 6.66 -4.56 -9.73
C GLY A 83 6.08 -3.16 -9.46
N HIS A 84 4.76 -2.99 -9.47
CA HIS A 84 4.10 -1.72 -9.11
C HIS A 84 4.25 -1.43 -7.61
N TRP A 85 4.18 -2.46 -6.76
CA TRP A 85 4.43 -2.31 -5.32
C TRP A 85 5.89 -2.01 -5.01
N LEU A 86 6.84 -2.64 -5.75
CA LEU A 86 8.26 -2.29 -5.64
C LEU A 86 8.51 -0.83 -6.07
N ARG A 87 7.82 -0.36 -7.10
CA ARG A 87 7.87 1.06 -7.50
C ARG A 87 7.29 1.97 -6.42
N ALA A 88 6.23 1.57 -5.76
CA ALA A 88 5.62 2.30 -4.66
C ALA A 88 6.56 2.44 -3.44
N MET A 89 7.42 1.44 -3.20
CA MET A 89 8.37 1.41 -2.09
C MET A 89 9.71 2.11 -2.42
N PHE A 90 10.24 1.87 -3.61
CA PHE A 90 11.61 2.24 -3.97
C PHE A 90 11.70 3.26 -5.12
N GLY A 91 10.56 3.77 -5.60
CA GLY A 91 10.52 4.66 -6.75
C GLY A 91 10.74 3.94 -8.08
N ALA A 92 10.97 4.70 -9.15
CA ALA A 92 11.12 4.14 -10.49
C ALA A 92 12.39 3.28 -10.61
N PRO A 93 12.30 2.05 -11.17
CA PRO A 93 13.46 1.20 -11.39
C PRO A 93 14.38 1.76 -12.48
N ALA A 94 15.64 1.35 -12.46
CA ALA A 94 16.48 1.39 -13.65
C ALA A 94 16.14 0.16 -14.50
N THR A 95 15.68 0.39 -15.74
CA THR A 95 15.24 -0.68 -16.64
C THR A 95 16.24 -0.82 -17.78
N ALA A 96 16.69 -2.04 -18.04
CA ALA A 96 17.55 -2.41 -19.16
C ALA A 96 16.91 -3.57 -19.95
N GLY A 97 17.38 -3.79 -21.18
CA GLY A 97 16.83 -4.80 -22.08
C GLY A 97 15.76 -4.23 -23.01
N THR A 98 15.42 -4.98 -24.04
CA THR A 98 14.42 -4.60 -25.05
C THR A 98 13.15 -5.45 -24.98
N GLY A 99 13.18 -6.55 -24.20
CA GLY A 99 12.09 -7.51 -24.13
C GLY A 99 11.94 -8.40 -25.38
N GLU A 100 12.58 -8.00 -26.47
CA GLU A 100 12.58 -8.74 -27.75
C GLU A 100 13.98 -8.64 -28.39
N PRO A 101 14.52 -9.74 -28.87
CA PRO A 101 14.06 -11.12 -28.72
C PRO A 101 14.16 -11.60 -27.25
N ALA A 102 13.59 -12.78 -26.94
CA ALA A 102 13.60 -13.35 -25.59
C ALA A 102 15.00 -13.50 -24.93
N ALA A 103 16.06 -13.39 -25.72
CA ALA A 103 17.46 -13.33 -25.24
C ALA A 103 17.84 -12.02 -24.56
N ALA A 104 17.03 -10.97 -24.68
CA ALA A 104 17.25 -9.65 -24.03
C ALA A 104 16.04 -9.25 -23.18
N PRO A 105 15.70 -10.01 -22.12
CA PRO A 105 14.55 -9.73 -21.28
C PRO A 105 14.72 -8.38 -20.57
N PHE A 106 13.60 -7.75 -20.22
CA PHE A 106 13.64 -6.57 -19.35
C PHE A 106 14.21 -6.94 -17.99
N THR A 107 15.19 -6.18 -17.55
CA THR A 107 15.74 -6.24 -16.19
C THR A 107 15.40 -4.94 -15.48
N HIS A 108 14.73 -5.04 -14.34
CA HIS A 108 14.37 -3.92 -13.50
C HIS A 108 15.19 -3.95 -12.20
N VAL A 109 15.91 -2.86 -11.91
CA VAL A 109 16.71 -2.73 -10.69
C VAL A 109 16.17 -1.59 -9.85
N TRP A 110 15.73 -1.89 -8.63
CA TRP A 110 15.33 -0.90 -7.63
C TRP A 110 16.46 -0.68 -6.62
N LYS A 111 16.61 0.53 -6.15
CA LYS A 111 17.61 0.92 -5.14
C LYS A 111 16.93 1.69 -4.02
N SER A 112 17.38 1.47 -2.79
CA SER A 112 16.83 2.10 -1.57
C SER A 112 17.23 3.57 -1.38
N ASN A 113 17.98 4.16 -2.29
CA ASN A 113 18.49 5.54 -2.21
C ASN A 113 17.64 6.58 -2.96
N LYS A 114 16.41 6.25 -3.27
CA LYS A 114 15.44 7.16 -3.90
C LYS A 114 14.31 7.50 -2.95
N ASP A 115 13.76 8.70 -3.11
CA ASP A 115 12.57 9.10 -2.39
C ASP A 115 11.39 8.21 -2.76
N MET A 116 10.66 7.78 -1.74
CA MET A 116 9.44 7.01 -1.92
C MET A 116 8.35 7.90 -2.53
N PRO A 117 7.73 7.49 -3.64
CA PRO A 117 6.64 8.24 -4.24
C PRO A 117 5.40 8.20 -3.34
N SER A 118 4.60 9.25 -3.36
CA SER A 118 3.25 9.21 -2.83
C SER A 118 2.26 8.70 -3.88
N LEU A 119 1.17 8.13 -3.41
CA LEU A 119 0.21 7.39 -4.21
C LEU A 119 -1.21 7.86 -3.98
N VAL A 120 -2.02 7.82 -5.03
CA VAL A 120 -3.47 7.73 -4.93
C VAL A 120 -3.85 6.26 -4.93
N MET A 121 -4.63 5.86 -3.93
CA MET A 121 -5.25 4.55 -3.89
C MET A 121 -6.76 4.71 -3.98
N GLN A 122 -7.42 3.92 -4.81
CA GLN A 122 -8.88 3.87 -4.84
C GLN A 122 -9.36 2.43 -4.70
N ALA A 123 -10.30 2.20 -3.77
CA ALA A 123 -10.96 0.92 -3.61
C ALA A 123 -12.45 1.06 -3.95
N THR A 124 -12.99 0.12 -4.74
CA THR A 124 -14.39 0.12 -5.14
C THR A 124 -15.23 -0.70 -4.17
N TYR A 125 -16.29 -0.10 -3.64
CA TYR A 125 -17.26 -0.74 -2.74
C TYR A 125 -18.68 -0.67 -3.35
N GLY A 126 -18.94 -1.47 -4.37
CA GLY A 126 -20.18 -1.35 -5.15
C GLY A 126 -20.21 -0.06 -5.96
N ASP A 127 -21.13 0.87 -5.62
CA ASP A 127 -21.28 2.17 -6.29
C ASP A 127 -20.55 3.31 -5.55
N ILE A 128 -19.79 2.99 -4.51
CA ILE A 128 -19.01 3.95 -3.72
C ILE A 128 -17.53 3.65 -3.88
N TYR A 129 -16.73 4.70 -4.05
CA TYR A 129 -15.30 4.62 -4.23
C TYR A 129 -14.59 5.28 -3.05
N GLY A 130 -13.82 4.49 -2.28
CA GLY A 130 -12.94 5.04 -1.27
C GLY A 130 -11.64 5.52 -1.94
N GLN A 131 -11.44 6.82 -2.00
CA GLN A 131 -10.24 7.43 -2.57
C GLN A 131 -9.32 7.92 -1.45
N PHE A 132 -8.07 7.49 -1.47
CA PHE A 132 -7.05 7.80 -0.49
C PHE A 132 -5.90 8.53 -1.18
N VAL A 133 -5.46 9.66 -0.64
CA VAL A 133 -4.39 10.48 -1.21
C VAL A 133 -3.24 10.66 -0.23
N GLY A 134 -2.05 10.95 -0.77
CA GLY A 134 -0.83 11.06 0.02
C GLY A 134 -0.42 9.73 0.64
N CYS A 135 -0.76 8.60 0.01
CA CYS A 135 -0.44 7.29 0.53
C CYS A 135 1.04 6.96 0.28
N LYS A 136 1.73 6.49 1.32
CA LYS A 136 3.08 5.92 1.24
C LYS A 136 3.12 4.57 1.93
N VAL A 137 4.00 3.68 1.47
CA VAL A 137 4.18 2.37 2.09
C VAL A 137 4.99 2.51 3.37
N SER A 138 4.43 2.10 4.50
CA SER A 138 5.12 2.14 5.80
C SER A 138 5.94 0.88 6.05
N SER A 139 5.43 -0.28 5.66
CA SER A 139 6.17 -1.53 5.79
C SER A 139 5.70 -2.58 4.77
N LEU A 140 6.59 -3.52 4.50
CA LEU A 140 6.32 -4.73 3.74
C LEU A 140 6.63 -5.94 4.63
N ALA A 141 5.70 -6.87 4.74
CA ALA A 141 5.91 -8.16 5.38
C ALA A 141 5.60 -9.28 4.39
N MET A 142 6.52 -10.23 4.24
CA MET A 142 6.39 -11.38 3.36
C MET A 142 6.84 -12.62 4.09
N GLN A 143 6.12 -13.72 3.91
CA GLN A 143 6.49 -15.02 4.44
C GLN A 143 6.42 -16.04 3.31
N ALA A 144 7.52 -16.73 3.09
CA ALA A 144 7.63 -17.84 2.16
C ALA A 144 7.80 -19.14 2.94
N GLY A 145 7.03 -20.16 2.60
CA GLY A 145 7.02 -21.47 3.25
C GLY A 145 5.59 -22.02 3.34
N GLY A 146 5.49 -23.33 3.53
CA GLY A 146 4.21 -24.02 3.59
C GLY A 146 3.52 -24.21 2.23
N ASP A 147 2.24 -24.58 2.30
CA ASP A 147 1.38 -24.78 1.13
C ASP A 147 0.63 -23.51 0.78
N GLY A 148 0.55 -23.16 -0.50
CA GLY A 148 -0.28 -22.08 -0.99
C GLY A 148 0.43 -21.00 -1.79
N GLU A 149 -0.27 -19.87 -1.92
CA GLU A 149 0.16 -18.69 -2.68
C GLU A 149 1.17 -17.88 -1.88
N LEU A 150 2.25 -17.44 -2.53
CA LEU A 150 3.16 -16.47 -1.93
C LEU A 150 2.48 -15.09 -1.91
N THR A 151 2.27 -14.56 -0.71
CA THR A 151 1.64 -13.27 -0.49
C THR A 151 2.55 -12.32 0.27
N ALA A 152 2.33 -11.04 0.08
CA ALA A 152 2.95 -9.99 0.84
C ALA A 152 1.89 -9.06 1.45
N THR A 153 2.12 -8.61 2.66
CA THR A 153 1.32 -7.57 3.32
C THR A 153 2.04 -6.24 3.20
N VAL A 154 1.42 -5.29 2.52
CA VAL A 154 1.92 -3.92 2.34
C VAL A 154 1.11 -3.01 3.26
N ASN A 155 1.70 -2.53 4.33
CA ASN A 155 1.07 -1.55 5.20
C ASN A 155 1.31 -0.14 4.67
N MET A 156 0.30 0.71 4.77
CA MET A 156 0.32 2.05 4.21
C MET A 156 -0.16 3.08 5.23
N LEU A 157 0.39 4.27 5.12
CA LEU A 157 -0.10 5.49 5.77
C LEU A 157 -0.53 6.46 4.67
N GLY A 158 -1.57 7.25 4.94
CA GLY A 158 -2.09 8.24 4.01
C GLY A 158 -2.32 9.59 4.68
N ARG A 159 -2.50 10.62 3.86
CA ARG A 159 -2.82 11.97 4.31
C ARG A 159 -4.31 12.19 4.52
N ASP A 160 -5.11 11.78 3.54
CA ASP A 160 -6.54 12.04 3.49
C ASP A 160 -7.28 10.91 2.81
N ALA A 161 -8.57 10.81 3.09
CA ALA A 161 -9.46 9.85 2.47
C ALA A 161 -10.85 10.47 2.29
N ASP A 162 -11.46 10.19 1.14
CA ASP A 162 -12.81 10.59 0.83
C ASP A 162 -13.58 9.41 0.19
N TYR A 163 -14.90 9.43 0.34
CA TYR A 163 -15.79 8.46 -0.29
C TYR A 163 -16.64 9.17 -1.32
N VAL A 164 -16.40 8.84 -2.59
CA VAL A 164 -16.97 9.52 -3.74
C VAL A 164 -17.83 8.56 -4.56
N ASP A 165 -18.78 9.12 -5.34
CA ASP A 165 -19.66 8.34 -6.22
C ASP A 165 -19.07 8.18 -7.64
N ALA A 166 -17.85 8.69 -7.89
CA ALA A 166 -17.19 8.65 -9.19
C ALA A 166 -15.92 7.82 -9.15
N ASP A 167 -15.72 7.00 -10.20
CA ASP A 167 -14.48 6.28 -10.42
C ASP A 167 -13.36 7.28 -10.78
N TYR A 168 -12.20 7.14 -10.14
CA TYR A 168 -11.02 7.96 -10.42
C TYR A 168 -10.53 7.78 -11.86
N ASN A 169 -10.48 6.54 -12.33
CA ASN A 169 -10.15 6.22 -13.73
C ASN A 169 -10.88 4.95 -14.19
N ALA A 170 -12.07 5.13 -14.77
CA ALA A 170 -12.88 4.02 -15.27
C ALA A 170 -12.20 3.22 -16.39
N GLY A 171 -11.20 3.81 -17.07
CA GLY A 171 -10.42 3.17 -18.14
C GLY A 171 -9.09 2.58 -17.68
N ALA A 172 -8.81 2.50 -16.37
CA ALA A 172 -7.55 2.00 -15.88
C ALA A 172 -7.30 0.54 -16.33
N PRO A 173 -6.10 0.24 -16.89
CA PRO A 173 -5.77 -1.10 -17.31
C PRO A 173 -5.61 -2.04 -16.10
N SER A 174 -6.09 -3.27 -16.22
CA SER A 174 -5.82 -4.31 -15.24
C SER A 174 -4.53 -5.04 -15.56
N VAL A 175 -3.74 -5.32 -14.54
CA VAL A 175 -2.50 -6.08 -14.68
C VAL A 175 -2.83 -7.57 -14.60
N ALA A 176 -2.48 -8.31 -15.67
CA ALA A 176 -2.63 -9.76 -15.68
C ALA A 176 -1.61 -10.40 -14.73
N MET A 177 -2.08 -11.33 -13.92
CA MET A 177 -1.30 -11.98 -12.86
C MET A 177 -0.54 -13.20 -13.35
N LYS A 178 0.71 -13.35 -12.88
CA LYS A 178 1.52 -14.57 -13.04
C LYS A 178 2.13 -14.90 -11.69
N ARG A 179 1.44 -15.75 -10.91
CA ARG A 179 1.74 -16.08 -9.51
C ARG A 179 3.03 -16.86 -9.35
N PHE A 180 3.66 -16.67 -8.19
CA PHE A 180 4.65 -17.58 -7.62
C PHE A 180 4.02 -18.40 -6.50
N ASN A 181 4.43 -19.66 -6.40
CA ASN A 181 4.07 -20.54 -5.29
C ASN A 181 5.22 -20.62 -4.30
N ASN A 182 4.92 -20.87 -3.03
CA ASN A 182 5.92 -20.94 -1.96
C ASN A 182 7.03 -22.00 -2.24
N PHE A 183 6.69 -23.11 -2.90
CA PHE A 183 7.65 -24.17 -3.22
C PHE A 183 8.55 -23.88 -4.43
N GLN A 184 8.37 -22.79 -5.14
CA GLN A 184 9.18 -22.41 -6.30
C GLN A 184 10.40 -21.56 -5.93
N GLY A 185 10.49 -21.14 -4.66
CA GLY A 185 11.62 -20.36 -4.14
C GLY A 185 12.76 -21.24 -3.67
N SER A 186 14.00 -20.81 -3.91
CA SER A 186 15.19 -21.33 -3.23
C SER A 186 15.96 -20.16 -2.60
N LEU A 187 16.61 -20.42 -1.49
CA LEU A 187 17.44 -19.41 -0.81
C LEU A 187 18.91 -19.71 -1.08
N LEU A 188 19.61 -18.67 -1.57
CA LEU A 188 21.01 -18.77 -1.95
C LEU A 188 21.88 -17.90 -1.05
N SER A 189 23.06 -18.40 -0.65
CA SER A 189 24.12 -17.62 -0.04
C SER A 189 25.39 -17.78 -0.87
N GLY A 190 25.95 -16.65 -1.33
CA GLY A 190 27.12 -16.70 -2.21
C GLY A 190 26.92 -17.45 -3.52
N GLY A 191 25.67 -17.59 -3.99
CA GLY A 191 25.30 -18.33 -5.21
C GLY A 191 25.06 -19.84 -5.01
N ALA A 192 25.19 -20.36 -3.78
CA ALA A 192 24.91 -21.73 -3.44
C ALA A 192 23.63 -21.82 -2.57
N GLU A 193 22.85 -22.89 -2.74
CA GLU A 193 21.67 -23.15 -1.90
C GLU A 193 22.05 -23.36 -0.44
N ILE A 194 21.28 -22.74 0.46
CA ILE A 194 21.43 -22.92 1.90
C ILE A 194 20.55 -24.10 2.32
N GLY A 195 21.05 -25.32 2.32
CA GLY A 195 20.40 -26.48 2.91
C GLY A 195 18.89 -26.58 2.62
N VAL A 196 18.15 -27.29 3.46
CA VAL A 196 16.70 -27.42 3.37
C VAL A 196 16.05 -26.27 4.15
N VAL A 197 15.62 -25.23 3.45
CA VAL A 197 14.87 -24.11 4.04
C VAL A 197 13.39 -24.44 4.02
N THR A 198 12.76 -24.43 5.20
CA THR A 198 11.33 -24.76 5.33
C THR A 198 10.46 -23.53 5.47
N ASP A 199 11.02 -22.44 6.02
CA ASP A 199 10.30 -21.17 6.21
C ASP A 199 11.26 -20.00 6.12
N CYS A 200 10.82 -18.89 5.52
CA CYS A 200 11.58 -17.65 5.43
C CYS A 200 10.62 -16.47 5.56
N SER A 201 10.92 -15.56 6.50
CA SER A 201 10.20 -14.29 6.61
C SER A 201 11.11 -13.12 6.26
N LEU A 202 10.52 -12.11 5.63
CA LEU A 202 11.14 -10.81 5.33
C LEU A 202 10.20 -9.70 5.78
N ASN A 203 10.71 -8.79 6.59
CA ASN A 203 10.00 -7.58 6.97
C ASN A 203 10.89 -6.37 6.70
N ILE A 204 10.33 -5.37 5.98
CA ILE A 204 10.97 -4.11 5.68
C ILE A 204 10.12 -3.00 6.28
N ASP A 205 10.68 -2.19 7.15
CA ASP A 205 10.06 -0.99 7.73
C ASP A 205 10.76 0.24 7.16
N PHE A 206 9.99 1.18 6.61
CA PHE A 206 10.52 2.40 6.00
C PHE A 206 10.62 3.58 6.98
N GLY A 207 10.24 3.39 8.24
CA GLY A 207 10.36 4.39 9.30
C GLY A 207 9.62 5.69 9.01
N LEU A 208 8.44 5.64 8.40
CA LEU A 208 7.68 6.86 8.07
C LEU A 208 7.23 7.59 9.34
N ASP A 209 7.46 8.91 9.37
CA ASP A 209 6.96 9.78 10.44
C ASP A 209 5.61 10.39 10.04
N SER A 210 4.55 10.01 10.76
CA SER A 210 3.19 10.53 10.59
C SER A 210 2.81 11.61 11.61
N SER A 211 3.76 12.09 12.41
CA SER A 211 3.50 13.07 13.47
C SER A 211 3.38 14.51 12.95
N ILE A 212 3.94 14.81 11.78
CA ILE A 212 4.02 16.15 11.22
C ILE A 212 2.64 16.60 10.74
N ARG A 213 2.12 17.65 11.38
CA ARG A 213 0.79 18.20 11.08
C ARG A 213 0.85 19.73 10.99
N LYS A 214 0.06 20.31 10.08
CA LYS A 214 -0.04 21.76 9.90
C LYS A 214 -1.28 22.29 10.62
N LEU A 215 -1.16 23.42 11.29
CA LEU A 215 -2.30 24.13 11.86
C LEU A 215 -3.29 24.54 10.75
N GLY A 216 -4.58 24.34 11.01
CA GLY A 216 -5.65 24.71 10.06
C GLY A 216 -5.91 23.67 8.95
N ASP A 217 -5.16 22.54 8.89
CA ASP A 217 -5.34 21.47 7.90
C ASP A 217 -6.20 20.30 8.43
N LYS A 218 -7.23 20.61 9.21
CA LYS A 218 -8.22 19.63 9.71
C LYS A 218 -7.62 18.38 10.41
N GLY A 219 -6.40 18.51 10.97
CA GLY A 219 -5.70 17.41 11.64
C GLY A 219 -5.10 16.36 10.69
N ARG A 220 -4.99 16.66 9.42
CA ARG A 220 -4.33 15.79 8.43
C ARG A 220 -2.83 15.75 8.62
N VAL A 221 -2.20 14.66 8.18
CA VAL A 221 -0.75 14.57 8.06
C VAL A 221 -0.27 15.52 6.97
N TYR A 222 0.70 16.38 7.28
CA TYR A 222 1.23 17.36 6.32
C TYR A 222 2.16 16.70 5.30
N ASP A 223 3.04 15.83 5.77
CA ASP A 223 3.95 15.00 4.97
C ASP A 223 4.27 13.71 5.73
N LEU A 224 4.76 12.71 5.01
CA LEU A 224 5.25 11.43 5.51
C LEU A 224 6.72 11.27 5.13
N PRO A 225 7.65 11.96 5.83
CA PRO A 225 9.07 11.78 5.55
C PRO A 225 9.51 10.36 5.87
N GLN A 226 10.37 9.84 5.03
CA GLN A 226 10.98 8.53 5.20
C GLN A 226 12.14 8.60 6.18
N GLY A 227 12.15 7.71 7.15
CA GLY A 227 13.24 7.54 8.10
C GLY A 227 14.30 6.53 7.63
N VAL A 228 15.03 5.98 8.58
CA VAL A 228 16.00 4.91 8.31
C VAL A 228 15.25 3.60 8.10
N MET A 229 15.49 2.97 6.96
CA MET A 229 14.90 1.68 6.63
C MET A 229 15.50 0.57 7.51
N ALA A 230 14.63 -0.21 8.14
CA ALA A 230 15.01 -1.41 8.88
C ALA A 230 14.55 -2.66 8.10
N VAL A 231 15.47 -3.61 7.94
CA VAL A 231 15.18 -4.90 7.32
C VAL A 231 15.42 -6.01 8.33
N THR A 232 14.41 -6.80 8.58
CA THR A 232 14.47 -7.95 9.49
C THR A 232 13.93 -9.19 8.80
N GLY A 233 14.35 -10.34 9.25
CA GLY A 233 13.87 -11.60 8.71
C GLY A 233 14.23 -12.77 9.59
N SER A 234 13.60 -13.91 9.35
CA SER A 234 13.90 -15.16 9.98
C SER A 234 14.00 -16.27 8.95
N LEU A 235 14.78 -17.28 9.27
CA LEU A 235 15.01 -18.42 8.42
C LEU A 235 14.97 -19.69 9.27
N THR A 236 14.17 -20.66 8.86
CA THR A 236 14.15 -21.98 9.46
C THR A 236 14.81 -22.97 8.50
N VAL A 237 15.88 -23.60 8.97
CA VAL A 237 16.70 -24.56 8.20
C VAL A 237 16.69 -25.90 8.92
N PHE A 238 16.58 -26.98 8.16
CA PHE A 238 16.65 -28.37 8.63
C PHE A 238 18.07 -28.88 8.57
#